data_ac58d7e63eb205a5ae2c5e8fc9e0b590
#
_entry.id   ac58d7e63eb205a5ae2c5e8fc9e0b590
#
_cell.length_a   1.000
_cell.length_b   1.000
_cell.length_c   1.000
_cell.angle_alpha   90.00
_cell.angle_beta   90.00
_cell.angle_gamma   90.00
#
_symmetry.space_group_name_H-M   'P 1'
#
loop_
_entity.id
_entity.type
_entity.pdbx_description
1 polymer ?
#
loop_
_entity_poly.entity_id
_entity_poly.type
_entity_poly.pdbx_seq_one_letter_code
_entity_poly.pdbx_strand_id
1 'polypeptide(L)'
;VTGVLTCALPILNYRSKMWGIKKAQSVMGELMNYVTLCIANDEDFESSLGIQAYDGDISKGIDQIDSYKAGMKEIQSRYPGCKAVASVLRNMYTAEDGDWLGIYLKDGVFYESPVHKVHSFEAVGAGDAFAGALLHSLVREFEPQELIDFSISASVLKLMIQRDFNLVTENEIQRVMESKAANLQR
;
A
#
# COMPACT_ATOMS: atom_id res chain seq x y z
N VAL A 1 5.27 25.32 -20.30
CA VAL A 1 4.12 24.52 -19.87
C VAL A 1 4.53 23.82 -18.57
N THR A 2 4.23 24.45 -17.47
CA THR A 2 4.45 23.90 -16.14
C THR A 2 3.24 23.03 -15.79
N GLY A 3 3.29 21.76 -16.13
CA GLY A 3 2.40 20.75 -15.54
C GLY A 3 2.82 20.58 -14.08
N VAL A 4 2.26 21.40 -13.19
CA VAL A 4 2.29 21.10 -11.77
C VAL A 4 1.38 19.89 -11.61
N LEU A 5 1.99 18.73 -11.39
CA LEU A 5 1.30 17.57 -10.88
C LEU A 5 0.78 17.93 -9.48
N THR A 6 -0.42 18.48 -9.41
CA THR A 6 -1.15 18.65 -8.16
C THR A 6 -1.75 17.30 -7.77
N CYS A 7 -0.89 16.33 -7.49
CA CYS A 7 -1.29 15.06 -6.92
C CYS A 7 -1.07 15.15 -5.42
N ALA A 8 -2.11 15.34 -4.65
CA ALA A 8 -2.02 15.15 -3.21
C ALA A 8 -2.07 13.65 -2.92
N LEU A 9 -1.04 13.14 -2.31
CA LEU A 9 -0.83 11.73 -1.99
C LEU A 9 -0.76 11.58 -0.48
N PRO A 10 -1.88 11.48 0.23
CA PRO A 10 -1.81 11.12 1.62
C PRO A 10 -1.53 9.62 1.73
N ILE A 11 -0.49 9.29 2.47
CA ILE A 11 -0.39 8.01 3.13
C ILE A 11 -1.20 8.18 4.41
N LEU A 12 -2.31 7.47 4.51
CA LEU A 12 -3.07 7.42 5.74
C LEU A 12 -2.22 6.67 6.76
N ASN A 13 -1.95 7.30 7.88
CA ASN A 13 -1.09 6.75 8.90
C ASN A 13 -1.54 7.25 10.28
N TYR A 14 -2.56 6.60 10.81
CA TYR A 14 -3.12 6.96 12.09
C TYR A 14 -2.14 6.70 13.23
N ARG A 15 -2.04 7.65 14.15
CA ARG A 15 -1.22 7.56 15.36
C ARG A 15 -2.05 7.93 16.59
N SER A 16 -2.52 6.93 17.31
CA SER A 16 -3.40 7.08 18.50
C SER A 16 -2.81 7.97 19.60
N LYS A 17 -1.48 8.04 19.70
CA LYS A 17 -0.77 8.92 20.64
C LYS A 17 -0.77 10.40 20.26
N MET A 18 -1.08 10.72 18.99
CA MET A 18 -1.09 12.11 18.51
C MET A 18 -2.49 12.73 18.58
N TRP A 19 -3.53 11.95 18.30
CA TRP A 19 -4.91 12.44 18.27
C TRP A 19 -5.93 11.31 18.39
N GLY A 20 -7.16 11.68 18.79
CA GLY A 20 -8.27 10.72 18.86
C GLY A 20 -8.88 10.43 17.48
N ILE A 21 -9.47 9.25 17.33
CA ILE A 21 -10.08 8.75 16.08
C ILE A 21 -11.07 9.77 15.48
N LYS A 22 -11.99 10.34 16.26
CA LYS A 22 -12.98 11.30 15.75
C LYS A 22 -12.35 12.53 15.11
N LYS A 23 -11.25 13.04 15.70
CA LYS A 23 -10.51 14.17 15.13
C LYS A 23 -9.76 13.75 13.87
N ALA A 24 -9.12 12.58 13.88
CA ALA A 24 -8.45 12.04 12.69
C ALA A 24 -9.42 11.90 11.51
N GLN A 25 -10.56 11.28 11.72
CA GLN A 25 -11.61 11.11 10.70
C GLN A 25 -12.13 12.45 10.15
N SER A 26 -12.34 13.44 11.02
CA SER A 26 -12.78 14.76 10.58
C SER A 26 -11.74 15.45 9.69
N VAL A 27 -10.47 15.49 10.14
CA VAL A 27 -9.40 16.17 9.41
C VAL A 27 -9.05 15.42 8.12
N MET A 28 -8.88 14.09 8.19
CA MET A 28 -8.54 13.28 7.03
C MET A 28 -9.67 13.28 6.01
N GLY A 29 -10.94 13.24 6.46
CA GLY A 29 -12.10 13.36 5.58
C GLY A 29 -12.14 14.69 4.80
N GLU A 30 -11.75 15.81 5.43
CA GLU A 30 -11.61 17.09 4.73
C GLU A 30 -10.47 17.06 3.71
N LEU A 31 -9.30 16.52 4.09
CA LEU A 31 -8.13 16.43 3.22
C LEU A 31 -8.38 15.53 2.00
N MET A 32 -9.16 14.47 2.16
CA MET A 32 -9.49 13.54 1.08
C MET A 32 -10.19 14.20 -0.11
N ASN A 33 -10.84 15.36 0.06
CA ASN A 33 -11.41 16.12 -1.06
C ASN A 33 -10.35 16.64 -2.05
N TYR A 34 -9.10 16.70 -1.64
CA TYR A 34 -7.97 17.17 -2.45
C TYR A 34 -7.07 16.03 -2.92
N VAL A 35 -7.42 14.78 -2.59
CA VAL A 35 -6.60 13.59 -2.84
C VAL A 35 -6.92 12.99 -4.19
N THR A 36 -5.89 12.69 -4.96
CA THR A 36 -6.00 11.99 -6.24
C THR A 36 -5.66 10.50 -6.12
N LEU A 37 -4.68 10.16 -5.28
CA LEU A 37 -4.31 8.80 -4.95
C LEU A 37 -4.25 8.66 -3.42
N CYS A 38 -4.96 7.68 -2.87
CA CYS A 38 -4.94 7.33 -1.46
C CYS A 38 -4.12 6.07 -1.24
N ILE A 39 -3.19 6.10 -0.29
CA ILE A 39 -2.49 4.92 0.21
C ILE A 39 -2.96 4.70 1.64
N ALA A 40 -3.56 3.56 1.91
CA ALA A 40 -4.10 3.20 3.22
C ALA A 40 -3.77 1.75 3.53
N ASN A 41 -3.42 1.47 4.77
CA ASN A 41 -3.17 0.12 5.25
C ASN A 41 -4.27 -0.27 6.25
N ASP A 42 -4.32 -1.52 6.60
CA ASP A 42 -5.16 -2.19 7.61
C ASP A 42 -6.07 -1.25 8.45
N GLU A 43 -5.55 -0.75 9.56
CA GLU A 43 -6.29 0.07 10.54
C GLU A 43 -6.61 1.49 10.04
N ASP A 44 -5.93 1.95 8.99
CA ASP A 44 -6.06 3.34 8.54
C ASP A 44 -7.40 3.62 7.87
N PHE A 45 -8.02 2.63 7.23
CA PHE A 45 -9.36 2.76 6.65
C PHE A 45 -10.37 3.19 7.70
N GLU A 46 -10.42 2.49 8.83
CA GLU A 46 -11.37 2.81 9.90
C GLU A 46 -10.92 4.01 10.72
N SER A 47 -9.66 4.01 11.18
CA SER A 47 -9.14 5.04 12.09
C SER A 47 -9.09 6.43 11.45
N SER A 48 -8.79 6.51 10.15
CA SER A 48 -8.65 7.79 9.44
C SER A 48 -9.88 8.19 8.65
N LEU A 49 -10.68 7.25 8.13
CA LEU A 49 -11.81 7.55 7.24
C LEU A 49 -13.16 7.02 7.75
N GLY A 50 -13.16 6.20 8.81
CA GLY A 50 -14.37 5.55 9.31
C GLY A 50 -14.95 4.53 8.33
N ILE A 51 -14.10 3.88 7.53
CA ILE A 51 -14.46 2.85 6.56
C ILE A 51 -13.94 1.51 7.11
N GLN A 52 -14.84 0.59 7.40
CA GLN A 52 -14.46 -0.72 7.89
C GLN A 52 -14.05 -1.63 6.73
N ALA A 53 -12.76 -1.90 6.60
CA ALA A 53 -12.19 -2.79 5.58
C ALA A 53 -11.47 -4.00 6.18
N TYR A 54 -11.36 -4.05 7.52
CA TYR A 54 -10.53 -5.01 8.24
C TYR A 54 -11.11 -5.25 9.64
N ASP A 55 -11.03 -6.47 10.15
CA ASP A 55 -11.62 -6.86 11.45
C ASP A 55 -10.65 -6.77 12.64
N GLY A 56 -9.39 -6.38 12.39
CA GLY A 56 -8.34 -6.27 13.41
C GLY A 56 -7.44 -7.51 13.51
N ASP A 57 -7.75 -8.62 12.82
CA ASP A 57 -6.93 -9.83 12.83
C ASP A 57 -5.81 -9.78 11.78
N ILE A 58 -4.65 -9.29 12.16
CA ILE A 58 -3.47 -9.15 11.28
C ILE A 58 -2.96 -10.50 10.72
N SER A 59 -3.35 -11.62 11.31
CA SER A 59 -2.98 -12.95 10.79
C SER A 59 -3.77 -13.34 9.53
N LYS A 60 -4.80 -12.58 9.17
CA LYS A 60 -5.76 -12.88 8.10
C LYS A 60 -6.08 -11.69 7.20
N GLY A 61 -5.20 -10.70 7.12
CA GLY A 61 -5.48 -9.51 6.32
C GLY A 61 -5.68 -9.82 4.83
N ILE A 62 -4.87 -10.72 4.26
CA ILE A 62 -5.02 -11.16 2.85
C ILE A 62 -6.31 -11.97 2.67
N ASP A 63 -6.72 -12.75 3.66
CA ASP A 63 -7.96 -13.55 3.60
C ASP A 63 -9.21 -12.64 3.57
N GLN A 64 -9.07 -11.39 3.98
CA GLN A 64 -10.13 -10.37 3.98
C GLN A 64 -10.10 -9.46 2.74
N ILE A 65 -9.42 -9.85 1.67
CA ILE A 65 -9.22 -9.04 0.46
C ILE A 65 -10.52 -8.46 -0.12
N ASP A 66 -11.62 -9.19 -0.05
CA ASP A 66 -12.92 -8.71 -0.55
C ASP A 66 -13.46 -7.54 0.29
N SER A 67 -13.23 -7.55 1.60
CA SER A 67 -13.56 -6.45 2.50
C SER A 67 -12.70 -5.21 2.18
N TYR A 68 -11.41 -5.39 1.94
CA TYR A 68 -10.52 -4.31 1.47
C TYR A 68 -10.98 -3.73 0.13
N LYS A 69 -11.34 -4.57 -0.84
CA LYS A 69 -11.89 -4.13 -2.12
C LYS A 69 -13.16 -3.30 -1.96
N ALA A 70 -14.05 -3.71 -1.05
CA ALA A 70 -15.25 -2.96 -0.71
C ALA A 70 -14.90 -1.59 -0.11
N GLY A 71 -13.98 -1.54 0.86
CA GLY A 71 -13.51 -0.30 1.47
C GLY A 71 -12.84 0.65 0.47
N MET A 72 -12.01 0.13 -0.45
CA MET A 72 -11.38 0.93 -1.50
C MET A 72 -12.41 1.56 -2.46
N LYS A 73 -13.46 0.81 -2.84
CA LYS A 73 -14.57 1.35 -3.63
C LYS A 73 -15.35 2.41 -2.86
N GLU A 74 -15.54 2.21 -1.56
CA GLU A 74 -16.20 3.19 -0.71
C GLU A 74 -15.42 4.50 -0.62
N ILE A 75 -14.06 4.45 -0.54
CA ILE A 75 -13.22 5.64 -0.63
C ILE A 75 -13.50 6.41 -1.91
N GLN A 76 -13.47 5.75 -3.07
CA GLN A 76 -13.73 6.43 -4.35
C GLN A 76 -15.15 6.96 -4.46
N SER A 77 -16.14 6.28 -3.86
CA SER A 77 -17.52 6.75 -3.81
C SER A 77 -17.69 7.98 -2.95
N ARG A 78 -17.07 8.00 -1.76
CA ARG A 78 -17.12 9.15 -0.84
C ARG A 78 -16.32 10.34 -1.34
N TYR A 79 -15.21 10.09 -2.04
CA TYR A 79 -14.25 11.10 -2.49
C TYR A 79 -14.01 10.98 -4.00
N PRO A 80 -14.89 11.54 -4.84
CA PRO A 80 -14.83 11.37 -6.31
C PRO A 80 -13.54 11.92 -6.95
N GLY A 81 -12.81 12.80 -6.24
CA GLY A 81 -11.48 13.28 -6.61
C GLY A 81 -10.39 12.20 -6.56
N CYS A 82 -10.57 11.20 -5.69
CA CYS A 82 -9.63 10.10 -5.49
C CYS A 82 -9.75 9.08 -6.64
N LYS A 83 -8.84 9.18 -7.62
CA LYS A 83 -8.85 8.35 -8.84
C LYS A 83 -8.26 6.97 -8.64
N ALA A 84 -7.42 6.81 -7.62
CA ALA A 84 -6.79 5.54 -7.32
C ALA A 84 -6.64 5.33 -5.80
N VAL A 85 -6.65 4.07 -5.40
CA VAL A 85 -6.40 3.65 -4.01
C VAL A 85 -5.42 2.48 -4.03
N ALA A 86 -4.42 2.51 -3.15
CA ALA A 86 -3.46 1.42 -3.00
C ALA A 86 -3.37 0.97 -1.54
N SER A 87 -3.13 -0.31 -1.33
CA SER A 87 -2.97 -0.88 0.00
C SER A 87 -1.99 -2.05 -0.02
N VAL A 88 -1.38 -2.32 1.12
CA VAL A 88 -0.62 -3.54 1.38
C VAL A 88 -1.42 -4.39 2.38
N LEU A 89 -1.74 -5.61 1.99
CA LEU A 89 -2.40 -6.59 2.84
C LEU A 89 -1.37 -7.59 3.35
N ARG A 90 -1.56 -8.06 4.58
CA ARG A 90 -0.60 -8.95 5.24
C ARG A 90 -1.32 -10.07 5.98
N ASN A 91 -0.73 -11.28 5.93
CA ASN A 91 -1.01 -12.35 6.90
C ASN A 91 0.24 -12.51 7.74
N MET A 92 0.21 -12.12 9.01
CA MET A 92 1.34 -12.23 9.92
C MET A 92 1.20 -13.49 10.77
N TYR A 93 2.15 -14.39 10.67
CA TYR A 93 2.18 -15.68 11.41
C TYR A 93 3.00 -15.57 12.69
N THR A 94 4.08 -14.79 12.63
CA THR A 94 4.95 -14.40 13.75
C THR A 94 5.27 -12.92 13.67
N ALA A 95 6.13 -12.41 14.55
CA ALA A 95 6.63 -11.03 14.43
C ALA A 95 7.50 -10.81 13.17
N GLU A 96 8.08 -11.89 12.63
CA GLU A 96 9.04 -11.85 11.52
C GLU A 96 8.50 -12.51 10.24
N ASP A 97 7.61 -13.51 10.36
CA ASP A 97 7.13 -14.29 9.23
C ASP A 97 5.72 -13.90 8.82
N GLY A 98 5.50 -13.75 7.54
CA GLY A 98 4.19 -13.46 7.00
C GLY A 98 4.13 -13.52 5.47
N ASP A 99 2.93 -13.29 4.97
CA ASP A 99 2.63 -13.10 3.55
C ASP A 99 2.24 -11.66 3.30
N TRP A 100 2.70 -11.08 2.18
CA TRP A 100 2.46 -9.70 1.77
C TRP A 100 1.89 -9.66 0.37
N LEU A 101 0.86 -8.82 0.17
CA LEU A 101 0.18 -8.64 -1.10
C LEU A 101 -0.11 -7.15 -1.29
N GLY A 102 0.20 -6.62 -2.46
CA GLY A 102 -0.19 -5.29 -2.88
C GLY A 102 -1.51 -5.32 -3.65
N ILE A 103 -2.39 -4.37 -3.38
CA ILE A 103 -3.63 -4.17 -4.14
C ILE A 103 -3.73 -2.72 -4.58
N TYR A 104 -4.16 -2.51 -5.82
CA TYR A 104 -4.34 -1.20 -6.44
C TYR A 104 -5.68 -1.13 -7.16
N LEU A 105 -6.47 -0.12 -6.85
CA LEU A 105 -7.73 0.19 -7.53
C LEU A 105 -7.55 1.44 -8.38
N LYS A 106 -7.77 1.31 -9.67
CA LYS A 106 -7.78 2.44 -10.62
C LYS A 106 -8.87 2.23 -11.67
N ASP A 107 -9.61 3.27 -11.98
CA ASP A 107 -10.66 3.26 -13.00
C ASP A 107 -11.67 2.10 -12.85
N GLY A 108 -11.98 1.73 -11.60
CA GLY A 108 -12.89 0.63 -11.25
C GLY A 108 -12.30 -0.78 -11.37
N VAL A 109 -11.04 -0.91 -11.81
CA VAL A 109 -10.32 -2.18 -11.97
C VAL A 109 -9.37 -2.39 -10.78
N PHE A 110 -9.38 -3.61 -10.24
CA PHE A 110 -8.42 -4.05 -9.23
C PHE A 110 -7.23 -4.75 -9.87
N TYR A 111 -6.04 -4.37 -9.42
CA TYR A 111 -4.78 -4.99 -9.75
C TYR A 111 -4.18 -5.54 -8.47
N GLU A 112 -3.86 -6.80 -8.46
CA GLU A 112 -3.32 -7.52 -7.31
C GLU A 112 -1.94 -8.06 -7.66
N SER A 113 -0.98 -7.85 -6.77
CA SER A 113 0.32 -8.49 -6.92
C SER A 113 0.22 -9.98 -6.58
N PRO A 114 1.17 -10.81 -6.97
CA PRO A 114 1.35 -12.10 -6.33
C PRO A 114 1.63 -11.95 -4.83
N VAL A 115 1.30 -13.01 -4.05
CA VAL A 115 1.63 -13.08 -2.63
C VAL A 115 3.13 -13.33 -2.47
N HIS A 116 3.79 -12.52 -1.63
CA HIS A 116 5.17 -12.70 -1.24
C HIS A 116 5.27 -13.30 0.17
N LYS A 117 5.90 -14.45 0.27
CA LYS A 117 6.29 -15.00 1.58
C LYS A 117 7.55 -14.29 2.07
N VAL A 118 7.50 -13.75 3.25
CA VAL A 118 8.59 -12.95 3.80
C VAL A 118 9.01 -13.45 5.18
N HIS A 119 10.31 -13.37 5.44
CA HIS A 119 10.89 -13.40 6.77
C HIS A 119 11.54 -12.04 6.99
N SER A 120 10.89 -11.19 7.76
CA SER A 120 11.27 -9.79 7.96
C SER A 120 12.43 -9.66 8.92
N PHE A 121 13.45 -8.93 8.53
CA PHE A 121 14.53 -8.52 9.42
C PHE A 121 14.15 -7.25 10.18
N GLU A 122 13.51 -6.31 9.50
CA GLU A 122 13.01 -5.07 10.09
C GLU A 122 11.85 -4.49 9.25
N ALA A 123 10.69 -4.30 9.89
CA ALA A 123 9.49 -3.82 9.20
C ALA A 123 9.41 -2.30 9.03
N VAL A 124 10.28 -1.54 9.72
CA VAL A 124 10.29 -0.06 9.64
C VAL A 124 10.64 0.39 8.24
N GLY A 125 9.86 1.32 7.69
CA GLY A 125 10.07 1.88 6.35
C GLY A 125 9.52 1.04 5.19
N ALA A 126 8.94 -0.16 5.44
CA ALA A 126 8.36 -0.97 4.37
C ALA A 126 7.16 -0.29 3.68
N GLY A 127 6.31 0.39 4.45
CA GLY A 127 5.21 1.21 3.91
C GLY A 127 5.70 2.40 3.10
N ASP A 128 6.77 3.06 3.56
CA ASP A 128 7.38 4.19 2.85
C ASP A 128 8.05 3.73 1.55
N ALA A 129 8.69 2.54 1.56
CA ALA A 129 9.24 1.91 0.37
C ALA A 129 8.16 1.57 -0.66
N PHE A 130 7.01 1.04 -0.21
CA PHE A 130 5.85 0.80 -1.07
C PHE A 130 5.36 2.11 -1.70
N ALA A 131 5.13 3.13 -0.88
CA ALA A 131 4.64 4.42 -1.35
C ALA A 131 5.62 5.11 -2.30
N GLY A 132 6.91 5.09 -1.98
CA GLY A 132 7.96 5.66 -2.83
C GLY A 132 8.04 4.95 -4.19
N ALA A 133 7.97 3.63 -4.20
CA ALA A 133 7.98 2.84 -5.42
C ALA A 133 6.71 3.04 -6.26
N LEU A 134 5.54 3.17 -5.62
CA LEU A 134 4.27 3.48 -6.27
C LEU A 134 4.33 4.85 -6.98
N LEU A 135 4.90 5.86 -6.31
CA LEU A 135 5.13 7.17 -6.90
C LEU A 135 6.11 7.13 -8.07
N HIS A 136 7.21 6.40 -7.90
CA HIS A 136 8.20 6.19 -8.95
C HIS A 136 7.55 5.58 -10.19
N SER A 137 6.76 4.52 -10.02
CA SER A 137 6.05 3.83 -11.10
C SER A 137 5.04 4.73 -11.82
N LEU A 138 4.33 5.59 -11.07
CA LEU A 138 3.42 6.58 -11.66
C LEU A 138 4.16 7.62 -12.51
N VAL A 139 5.31 8.12 -12.03
CA VAL A 139 6.14 9.09 -12.78
C VAL A 139 6.76 8.45 -14.03
N ARG A 140 7.07 7.16 -13.95
CA ARG A 140 7.60 6.36 -15.07
C ARG A 140 6.53 5.82 -16.00
N GLU A 141 5.24 6.12 -15.70
CA GLU A 141 4.09 5.69 -16.50
C GLU A 141 4.00 4.17 -16.67
N PHE A 142 4.34 3.40 -15.62
CA PHE A 142 4.18 1.95 -15.62
C PHE A 142 2.71 1.56 -15.78
N GLU A 143 2.46 0.45 -16.47
CA GLU A 143 1.13 -0.14 -16.51
C GLU A 143 0.64 -0.51 -15.09
N PRO A 144 -0.67 -0.44 -14.80
CA PRO A 144 -1.19 -0.61 -13.44
C PRO A 144 -0.80 -1.93 -12.75
N GLN A 145 -0.67 -3.02 -13.49
CA GLN A 145 -0.21 -4.30 -12.93
C GLN A 145 1.28 -4.25 -12.60
N GLU A 146 2.09 -3.73 -13.49
CA GLU A 146 3.53 -3.54 -13.27
C GLU A 146 3.79 -2.61 -12.09
N LEU A 147 3.01 -1.53 -11.98
CA LEU A 147 3.08 -0.56 -10.88
C LEU A 147 2.89 -1.25 -9.52
N ILE A 148 1.87 -2.09 -9.35
CA ILE A 148 1.61 -2.73 -8.07
C ILE A 148 2.65 -3.82 -7.76
N ASP A 149 3.08 -4.57 -8.77
CA ASP A 149 4.12 -5.59 -8.64
C ASP A 149 5.46 -4.97 -8.24
N PHE A 150 5.83 -3.84 -8.83
CA PHE A 150 7.03 -3.07 -8.49
C PHE A 150 6.95 -2.53 -7.06
N SER A 151 5.81 -1.95 -6.70
CA SER A 151 5.62 -1.31 -5.38
C SER A 151 5.71 -2.31 -4.23
N ILE A 152 5.06 -3.47 -4.36
CA ILE A 152 5.13 -4.50 -3.33
C ILE A 152 6.53 -5.14 -3.27
N SER A 153 7.20 -5.31 -4.40
CA SER A 153 8.56 -5.86 -4.45
C SER A 153 9.57 -4.95 -3.73
N ALA A 154 9.44 -3.64 -3.90
CA ALA A 154 10.24 -2.66 -3.16
C ALA A 154 9.98 -2.73 -1.63
N SER A 155 8.72 -2.89 -1.23
CA SER A 155 8.34 -3.05 0.18
C SER A 155 8.93 -4.33 0.78
N VAL A 156 8.84 -5.44 0.06
CA VAL A 156 9.36 -6.75 0.49
C VAL A 156 10.89 -6.72 0.62
N LEU A 157 11.59 -6.10 -0.33
CA LEU A 157 13.05 -5.94 -0.23
C LEU A 157 13.45 -5.08 0.97
N LYS A 158 12.66 -4.04 1.29
CA LYS A 158 12.91 -3.20 2.47
C LYS A 158 12.86 -4.01 3.77
N LEU A 159 12.03 -5.03 3.88
CA LEU A 159 11.94 -5.89 5.06
C LEU A 159 13.25 -6.63 5.37
N MET A 160 14.14 -6.77 4.38
CA MET A 160 15.46 -7.42 4.51
C MET A 160 16.58 -6.44 4.86
N ILE A 161 16.28 -5.13 4.94
CA ILE A 161 17.27 -4.07 5.16
C ILE A 161 17.05 -3.45 6.52
N GLN A 162 18.13 -3.31 7.28
CA GLN A 162 18.12 -2.59 8.56
C GLN A 162 17.90 -1.10 8.38
N ARG A 163 17.26 -0.46 9.36
CA ARG A 163 16.96 0.98 9.44
C ARG A 163 15.91 1.42 8.41
N ASP A 164 15.64 2.72 8.37
CA ASP A 164 14.50 3.31 7.66
C ASP A 164 14.68 3.37 6.15
N PHE A 165 15.92 3.58 5.68
CA PHE A 165 16.17 3.82 4.26
C PHE A 165 16.07 2.55 3.43
N ASN A 166 15.33 2.62 2.33
CA ASN A 166 15.37 1.60 1.31
C ASN A 166 16.59 1.84 0.41
N LEU A 167 17.58 0.95 0.48
CA LEU A 167 18.83 1.06 -0.25
C LEU A 167 18.84 0.25 -1.56
N VAL A 168 17.69 -0.30 -1.97
CA VAL A 168 17.58 -1.11 -3.19
C VAL A 168 17.53 -0.25 -4.44
N THR A 169 18.07 -0.80 -5.53
CA THR A 169 18.02 -0.22 -6.86
C THR A 169 16.78 -0.70 -7.62
N GLU A 170 16.37 0.04 -8.66
CA GLU A 170 15.30 -0.35 -9.57
C GLU A 170 15.54 -1.76 -10.15
N ASN A 171 16.78 -2.06 -10.56
CA ASN A 171 17.14 -3.39 -11.10
C ASN A 171 16.96 -4.53 -10.09
N GLU A 172 17.20 -4.30 -8.79
CA GLU A 172 16.97 -5.30 -7.75
C GLU A 172 15.48 -5.54 -7.55
N ILE A 173 14.67 -4.49 -7.58
CA ILE A 173 13.21 -4.60 -7.49
C ILE A 173 12.68 -5.39 -8.70
N GLN A 174 13.12 -5.09 -9.91
CA GLN A 174 12.73 -5.80 -11.14
C GLN A 174 13.07 -7.30 -11.07
N ARG A 175 14.25 -7.66 -10.54
CA ARG A 175 14.62 -9.07 -10.34
C ARG A 175 13.67 -9.80 -9.38
N VAL A 176 13.17 -9.15 -8.35
CA VAL A 176 12.17 -9.74 -7.44
C VAL A 176 10.85 -9.97 -8.17
N MET A 177 10.42 -9.02 -9.01
CA MET A 177 9.23 -9.17 -9.85
C MET A 177 9.36 -10.38 -10.80
N GLU A 178 10.52 -10.54 -11.47
CA GLU A 178 10.79 -11.61 -12.41
C GLU A 178 10.97 -12.96 -11.72
N SER A 179 11.53 -13.01 -10.52
CA SER A 179 11.84 -14.26 -9.79
C SER A 179 10.59 -15.08 -9.41
N LYS A 180 9.41 -14.49 -9.51
CA LYS A 180 8.13 -15.20 -9.34
C LYS A 180 7.82 -16.15 -10.48
N ALA A 181 8.38 -15.93 -11.66
CA ALA A 181 8.27 -16.85 -12.80
C ALA A 181 9.27 -18.00 -12.72
N ALA A 182 10.33 -17.84 -11.93
CA ALA A 182 11.35 -18.87 -11.73
C ALA A 182 11.39 -19.24 -10.25
N ASN A 183 10.86 -20.41 -9.89
CA ASN A 183 11.34 -21.11 -8.70
C ASN A 183 12.85 -20.99 -8.67
N LEU A 184 13.42 -20.53 -7.54
CA LEU A 184 14.86 -20.56 -7.31
C LEU A 184 15.35 -22.00 -7.52
N GLN A 185 15.58 -22.38 -8.74
CA GLN A 185 16.40 -23.53 -9.07
C GLN A 185 17.84 -23.07 -8.85
N ARG A 186 18.43 -23.57 -7.77
CA ARG A 186 19.86 -23.53 -7.56
C ARG A 186 20.57 -24.35 -8.62
#